data_4a652d491440ae54e334452b3f603344
#
_entry.id   4a652d491440ae54e334452b3f603344
#
_cell.length_a   1.000
_cell.length_b   1.000
_cell.length_c   1.000
_cell.angle_alpha   90.00
_cell.angle_beta   90.00
_cell.angle_gamma   90.00
#
_symmetry.space_group_name_H-M   'P 1'
#
loop_
_entity.id
_entity.type
_entity.pdbx_description
1 polymer ?
#
loop_
_entity_poly.entity_id
_entity_poly.type
_entity_poly.pdbx_seq_one_letter_code
_entity_poly.pdbx_strand_id
1 'polypeptide(L)'
;MDEKTRTELKGEFLNQLQSFAKELHSYVSTQDNQWVIKGFIDVFKNIYTITSDTKIVSKVIEIHLFPKFLEFANKHGYKMIFADKQNWYPDITFISKKDNRIKFAVDLKTTYITKYRDGMPYECNGFTLGSHGTYFIDRQSTKNIQFPYSEYLGHYVLGILYERNHATKIDETKKYRIEELENIPSVIKNFVFFAHEKWRIASDKSGSGNTANIGSVKRIKELLEGKGIFWQYFGENGEERFDEYWMNYGRITIKDTKTGKTKKMTSLKEFLRFKGIDISKTKKREV
;
A
#
# COMPACT_ATOMS: atom_id res chain seq x y z
N MET A 1 12.53 3.52 -24.62
CA MET A 1 13.06 2.43 -23.75
C MET A 1 12.40 1.16 -24.21
N ASP A 2 13.18 0.12 -24.47
CA ASP A 2 12.65 -1.20 -24.82
C ASP A 2 12.06 -1.92 -23.59
N GLU A 3 11.23 -2.94 -23.82
CA GLU A 3 10.47 -3.63 -22.76
C GLU A 3 11.40 -4.42 -21.81
N LYS A 4 12.51 -4.94 -22.32
CA LYS A 4 13.49 -5.67 -21.50
C LYS A 4 14.13 -4.74 -20.47
N THR A 5 14.64 -3.61 -20.92
CA THR A 5 15.22 -2.56 -20.04
C THR A 5 14.21 -2.06 -19.02
N ARG A 6 12.95 -1.87 -19.44
CA ARG A 6 11.87 -1.47 -18.53
C ARG A 6 11.65 -2.50 -17.42
N THR A 7 11.58 -3.77 -17.76
CA THR A 7 11.38 -4.88 -16.81
C THR A 7 12.56 -4.99 -15.84
N GLU A 8 13.79 -4.86 -16.33
CA GLU A 8 15.01 -4.89 -15.50
C GLU A 8 15.00 -3.75 -14.48
N LEU A 9 14.72 -2.52 -14.90
CA LEU A 9 14.66 -1.35 -14.01
C LEU A 9 13.54 -1.46 -12.97
N LYS A 10 12.37 -1.98 -13.35
CA LYS A 10 11.26 -2.26 -12.42
C LYS A 10 11.68 -3.28 -11.36
N GLY A 11 12.31 -4.36 -11.77
CA GLY A 11 12.79 -5.42 -10.88
C GLY A 11 13.88 -4.93 -9.93
N GLU A 12 14.85 -4.17 -10.45
CA GLU A 12 15.90 -3.56 -9.63
C GLU A 12 15.32 -2.65 -8.55
N PHE A 13 14.43 -1.72 -8.94
CA PHE A 13 13.79 -0.83 -7.98
C PHE A 13 12.97 -1.59 -6.92
N LEU A 14 12.22 -2.63 -7.32
CA LEU A 14 11.49 -3.46 -6.38
C LEU A 14 12.42 -4.14 -5.38
N ASN A 15 13.52 -4.72 -5.83
CA ASN A 15 14.51 -5.37 -4.95
C ASN A 15 15.14 -4.38 -3.97
N GLN A 16 15.45 -3.16 -4.43
CA GLN A 16 15.94 -2.07 -3.57
C GLN A 16 14.90 -1.70 -2.51
N LEU A 17 13.63 -1.53 -2.91
CA LEU A 17 12.54 -1.16 -2.01
C LEU A 17 12.21 -2.29 -0.99
N GLN A 18 12.31 -3.56 -1.40
CA GLN A 18 12.14 -4.71 -0.52
C GLN A 18 13.28 -4.82 0.50
N SER A 19 14.51 -4.55 0.09
CA SER A 19 15.65 -4.50 1.00
C SER A 19 15.49 -3.37 2.01
N PHE A 20 15.10 -2.19 1.55
CA PHE A 20 14.77 -1.05 2.40
C PHE A 20 13.66 -1.38 3.41
N ALA A 21 12.57 -2.03 2.98
CA ALA A 21 11.48 -2.43 3.85
C ALA A 21 11.93 -3.30 5.03
N LYS A 22 12.90 -4.20 4.81
CA LYS A 22 13.48 -5.05 5.87
C LYS A 22 14.28 -4.25 6.92
N GLU A 23 14.91 -3.16 6.51
CA GLU A 23 15.71 -2.30 7.39
C GLU A 23 14.83 -1.42 8.30
N LEU A 24 13.57 -1.16 7.92
CA LEU A 24 12.69 -0.24 8.64
C LEU A 24 12.24 -0.73 10.01
N HIS A 25 12.18 -2.06 10.23
CA HIS A 25 11.72 -2.61 11.51
C HIS A 25 12.55 -2.08 12.69
N SER A 26 13.88 -2.12 12.59
CA SER A 26 14.79 -1.63 13.63
C SER A 26 14.75 -0.11 13.82
N TYR A 27 14.29 0.63 12.82
CA TYR A 27 14.14 2.08 12.90
C TYR A 27 12.87 2.52 13.63
N VAL A 28 11.78 1.76 13.46
CA VAL A 28 10.47 2.13 14.05
C VAL A 28 10.18 1.44 15.36
N SER A 29 10.93 0.35 15.71
CA SER A 29 10.66 -0.48 16.88
C SER A 29 11.82 -0.49 17.85
N THR A 30 11.47 -0.57 19.14
CA THR A 30 12.39 -0.91 20.23
C THR A 30 12.70 -2.42 20.20
N GLN A 31 13.63 -2.89 21.05
CA GLN A 31 13.99 -4.30 21.14
C GLN A 31 12.81 -5.21 21.54
N ASP A 32 11.86 -4.70 22.31
CA ASP A 32 10.63 -5.38 22.72
C ASP A 32 9.46 -5.14 21.72
N ASN A 33 9.78 -4.75 20.48
CA ASN A 33 8.85 -4.52 19.38
C ASN A 33 7.79 -3.43 19.61
N GLN A 34 7.98 -2.54 20.57
CA GLN A 34 7.12 -1.38 20.76
C GLN A 34 7.47 -0.28 19.76
N TRP A 35 6.50 0.54 19.40
CA TRP A 35 6.77 1.72 18.56
C TRP A 35 7.63 2.73 19.31
N VAL A 36 8.66 3.25 18.65
CA VAL A 36 9.57 4.25 19.25
C VAL A 36 8.92 5.62 19.45
N ILE A 37 7.84 5.94 18.69
CA ILE A 37 7.11 7.21 18.85
C ILE A 37 6.10 7.07 19.99
N LYS A 38 6.25 7.91 21.00
CA LYS A 38 5.42 7.88 22.21
C LYS A 38 4.34 8.97 22.26
N GLY A 39 4.58 10.10 21.56
CA GLY A 39 3.68 11.25 21.60
C GLY A 39 4.21 12.46 20.87
N PHE A 40 3.55 13.59 21.08
CA PHE A 40 3.95 14.90 20.59
C PHE A 40 4.46 15.74 21.75
N ILE A 41 5.52 16.51 21.51
CA ILE A 41 6.08 17.43 22.50
C ILE A 41 5.72 18.88 22.15
N ASP A 42 5.31 19.67 23.16
CA ASP A 42 5.10 21.09 23.01
C ASP A 42 6.38 21.90 23.38
N VAL A 43 6.33 23.20 23.18
CA VAL A 43 7.46 24.10 23.49
C VAL A 43 7.79 24.19 24.98
N PHE A 44 6.88 23.78 25.85
CA PHE A 44 7.04 23.70 27.31
C PHE A 44 7.55 22.34 27.77
N LYS A 45 7.91 21.45 26.82
CA LYS A 45 8.38 20.08 27.06
C LYS A 45 7.35 19.15 27.68
N ASN A 46 6.05 19.44 27.52
CA ASN A 46 5.01 18.49 27.85
C ASN A 46 4.83 17.50 26.68
N ILE A 47 4.62 16.23 27.01
CA ILE A 47 4.37 15.18 26.02
C ILE A 47 2.90 14.81 26.10
N TYR A 48 2.23 14.85 24.95
CA TYR A 48 0.84 14.42 24.75
C TYR A 48 0.85 13.09 24.03
N THR A 49 0.15 12.10 24.59
CA THR A 49 0.07 10.77 23.97
C THR A 49 -0.71 10.82 22.67
N ILE A 50 -0.36 9.93 21.75
CA ILE A 50 -1.13 9.69 20.54
C ILE A 50 -2.15 8.57 20.80
N THR A 51 -3.25 8.60 20.04
CA THR A 51 -4.27 7.55 20.09
C THR A 51 -3.93 6.44 19.10
N SER A 52 -4.61 5.27 19.21
CA SER A 52 -4.53 4.20 18.21
C SER A 52 -5.41 4.48 16.97
N ASP A 53 -5.90 5.72 16.79
CA ASP A 53 -6.64 6.13 15.58
C ASP A 53 -5.76 5.92 14.32
N THR A 54 -6.32 5.22 13.36
CA THR A 54 -5.56 4.81 12.16
C THR A 54 -5.04 5.99 11.35
N LYS A 55 -5.77 7.11 11.29
CA LYS A 55 -5.34 8.28 10.52
C LYS A 55 -4.13 8.96 11.17
N ILE A 56 -4.17 9.10 12.50
CA ILE A 56 -3.07 9.67 13.28
C ILE A 56 -1.84 8.78 13.17
N VAL A 57 -1.99 7.48 13.47
CA VAL A 57 -0.91 6.49 13.37
C VAL A 57 -0.28 6.49 11.97
N SER A 58 -1.09 6.43 10.91
CA SER A 58 -0.60 6.43 9.53
C SER A 58 0.22 7.68 9.22
N LYS A 59 -0.28 8.86 9.62
CA LYS A 59 0.42 10.12 9.32
C LYS A 59 1.71 10.27 10.11
N VAL A 60 1.72 9.84 11.37
CA VAL A 60 2.95 9.89 12.20
C VAL A 60 4.00 8.90 11.67
N ILE A 61 3.61 7.69 11.27
CA ILE A 61 4.53 6.72 10.64
C ILE A 61 5.11 7.31 9.35
N GLU A 62 4.28 7.89 8.50
CA GLU A 62 4.72 8.52 7.23
C GLU A 62 5.79 9.59 7.49
N ILE A 63 5.52 10.53 8.40
CA ILE A 63 6.47 11.60 8.77
C ILE A 63 7.76 11.01 9.35
N HIS A 64 7.65 10.00 10.21
CA HIS A 64 8.80 9.34 10.83
C HIS A 64 9.71 8.65 9.79
N LEU A 65 9.14 8.14 8.70
CA LEU A 65 9.89 7.44 7.66
C LEU A 65 10.53 8.36 6.62
N PHE A 66 10.14 9.64 6.51
CA PHE A 66 10.68 10.55 5.49
C PHE A 66 12.20 10.66 5.48
N PRO A 67 12.91 10.77 6.62
CA PRO A 67 14.37 10.78 6.62
C PRO A 67 14.96 9.50 6.01
N LYS A 68 14.37 8.34 6.30
CA LYS A 68 14.81 7.05 5.76
C LYS A 68 14.55 6.92 4.26
N PHE A 69 13.46 7.45 3.75
CA PHE A 69 13.24 7.54 2.31
C PHE A 69 14.25 8.45 1.61
N LEU A 70 14.67 9.54 2.26
CA LEU A 70 15.71 10.40 1.71
C LEU A 70 17.07 9.69 1.68
N GLU A 71 17.42 8.93 2.73
CA GLU A 71 18.60 8.07 2.74
C GLU A 71 18.56 7.04 1.61
N PHE A 72 17.43 6.35 1.44
CA PHE A 72 17.18 5.40 0.35
C PHE A 72 17.38 6.06 -1.03
N ALA A 73 16.76 7.21 -1.25
CA ALA A 73 16.87 7.94 -2.51
C ALA A 73 18.33 8.30 -2.83
N ASN A 74 19.08 8.81 -1.84
CA ASN A 74 20.49 9.15 -2.02
C ASN A 74 21.36 7.92 -2.28
N LYS A 75 21.17 6.84 -1.53
CA LYS A 75 21.91 5.57 -1.67
C LYS A 75 21.76 4.99 -3.08
N HIS A 76 20.57 5.07 -3.67
CA HIS A 76 20.26 4.46 -4.97
C HIS A 76 20.24 5.45 -6.14
N GLY A 77 20.64 6.69 -5.93
CA GLY A 77 20.77 7.68 -7.01
C GLY A 77 19.44 8.23 -7.52
N TYR A 78 18.44 8.33 -6.65
CA TYR A 78 17.15 8.96 -6.95
C TYR A 78 17.03 10.36 -6.35
N LYS A 79 16.23 11.19 -6.99
CA LYS A 79 15.62 12.40 -6.43
C LYS A 79 14.26 11.97 -5.87
N MET A 80 13.96 12.32 -4.63
CA MET A 80 12.67 12.09 -3.98
C MET A 80 11.80 13.33 -4.09
N ILE A 81 10.54 13.14 -4.47
CA ILE A 81 9.54 14.20 -4.59
C ILE A 81 8.26 13.73 -3.90
N PHE A 82 7.75 14.56 -2.98
CA PHE A 82 6.47 14.33 -2.33
C PHE A 82 5.31 14.82 -3.19
N ALA A 83 4.12 14.30 -2.94
CA ALA A 83 2.91 14.86 -3.53
C ALA A 83 2.69 16.30 -3.09
N ASP A 84 2.41 17.20 -4.02
CA ASP A 84 2.19 18.63 -3.73
C ASP A 84 0.90 18.86 -2.90
N LYS A 85 -0.06 17.94 -2.98
CA LYS A 85 -1.34 18.03 -2.29
C LYS A 85 -1.69 16.71 -1.62
N GLN A 86 -2.34 16.78 -0.46
CA GLN A 86 -2.65 15.65 0.42
C GLN A 86 -3.33 14.45 -0.28
N ASN A 87 -4.14 14.67 -1.30
CA ASN A 87 -4.90 13.61 -1.98
C ASN A 87 -4.34 13.27 -3.36
N TRP A 88 -3.13 13.72 -3.69
CA TRP A 88 -2.49 13.40 -4.95
C TRP A 88 -1.72 12.09 -4.85
N TYR A 89 -1.76 11.35 -5.94
CA TYR A 89 -1.02 10.09 -6.12
C TYR A 89 0.33 10.36 -6.82
N PRO A 90 1.39 9.64 -6.50
CA PRO A 90 1.60 8.82 -5.31
C PRO A 90 2.05 9.65 -4.11
N ASP A 91 2.18 9.03 -2.92
CA ASP A 91 2.75 9.71 -1.74
C ASP A 91 4.19 10.17 -2.01
N ILE A 92 5.00 9.34 -2.70
CA ILE A 92 6.39 9.64 -3.06
C ILE A 92 6.65 9.23 -4.52
N THR A 93 7.30 10.14 -5.27
CA THR A 93 7.88 9.83 -6.58
C THR A 93 9.40 9.77 -6.47
N PHE A 94 10.00 8.68 -6.93
CA PHE A 94 11.45 8.55 -7.10
C PHE A 94 11.81 8.74 -8.56
N ILE A 95 12.70 9.72 -8.83
CA ILE A 95 13.19 10.03 -10.18
C ILE A 95 14.67 9.73 -10.23
N SER A 96 15.12 8.97 -11.21
CA SER A 96 16.54 8.69 -11.40
C SER A 96 17.31 9.98 -11.65
N LYS A 97 18.43 10.18 -10.93
CA LYS A 97 19.34 11.32 -11.15
C LYS A 97 20.09 11.23 -12.49
N LYS A 98 20.15 10.02 -13.11
CA LYS A 98 20.80 9.79 -14.40
C LYS A 98 19.86 10.04 -15.59
N ASP A 99 18.57 9.73 -15.44
CA ASP A 99 17.57 9.91 -16.50
C ASP A 99 16.22 10.25 -15.87
N ASN A 100 15.75 11.48 -16.04
CA ASN A 100 14.50 11.97 -15.46
C ASN A 100 13.23 11.32 -16.04
N ARG A 101 13.36 10.56 -17.13
CA ARG A 101 12.26 9.75 -17.68
C ARG A 101 11.99 8.48 -16.83
N ILE A 102 12.97 8.07 -16.02
CA ILE A 102 12.85 6.93 -15.12
C ILE A 102 12.22 7.41 -13.82
N LYS A 103 10.93 7.13 -13.66
CA LYS A 103 10.13 7.50 -12.48
C LYS A 103 9.45 6.27 -11.88
N PHE A 104 9.46 6.19 -10.57
CA PHE A 104 8.77 5.15 -9.79
C PHE A 104 7.80 5.79 -8.81
N ALA A 105 6.56 5.32 -8.82
CA ALA A 105 5.53 5.73 -7.88
C ALA A 105 5.56 4.82 -6.65
N VAL A 106 5.64 5.39 -5.45
CA VAL A 106 5.56 4.63 -4.19
C VAL A 106 4.48 5.22 -3.30
N ASP A 107 3.53 4.38 -2.94
CA ASP A 107 2.42 4.68 -2.02
C ASP A 107 2.70 4.02 -0.67
N LEU A 108 2.60 4.78 0.42
CA LEU A 108 2.71 4.25 1.77
C LEU A 108 1.33 3.80 2.25
N LYS A 109 1.23 2.56 2.68
CA LYS A 109 -0.03 2.01 3.18
C LYS A 109 0.17 1.39 4.54
N THR A 110 -0.54 1.93 5.53
CA THR A 110 -0.49 1.44 6.90
C THR A 110 -1.83 0.87 7.31
N THR A 111 -1.82 -0.27 7.99
CA THR A 111 -3.04 -0.86 8.54
C THR A 111 -2.72 -1.79 9.71
N TYR A 112 -3.75 -2.21 10.43
CA TYR A 112 -3.61 -3.06 11.61
C TYR A 112 -4.07 -4.50 11.35
N ILE A 113 -3.49 -5.43 12.12
CA ILE A 113 -3.82 -6.85 12.10
C ILE A 113 -5.17 -7.04 12.80
N THR A 114 -6.07 -7.81 12.16
CA THR A 114 -7.45 -8.01 12.66
C THR A 114 -7.72 -9.43 13.11
N LYS A 115 -6.99 -10.41 12.56
CA LYS A 115 -7.20 -11.82 12.90
C LYS A 115 -5.87 -12.56 13.01
N TYR A 116 -5.86 -13.53 13.92
CA TYR A 116 -4.79 -14.48 14.14
C TYR A 116 -5.28 -15.90 13.84
N ARG A 117 -4.38 -16.76 13.41
CA ARG A 117 -4.58 -18.20 13.27
C ARG A 117 -3.37 -18.90 13.87
N ASP A 118 -3.60 -19.83 14.79
CA ASP A 118 -2.53 -20.56 15.50
C ASP A 118 -1.45 -19.63 16.11
N GLY A 119 -1.90 -18.51 16.69
CA GLY A 119 -1.05 -17.49 17.30
C GLY A 119 -0.31 -16.56 16.31
N MET A 120 -0.43 -16.79 15.00
CA MET A 120 0.24 -15.99 13.98
C MET A 120 -0.72 -15.00 13.30
N PRO A 121 -0.26 -13.80 12.93
CA PRO A 121 -1.02 -12.82 12.16
C PRO A 121 -1.56 -13.44 10.86
N TYR A 122 -2.89 -13.38 10.65
CA TYR A 122 -3.54 -14.03 9.51
C TYR A 122 -4.21 -13.05 8.54
N GLU A 123 -4.99 -12.10 9.07
CA GLU A 123 -5.63 -11.06 8.27
C GLU A 123 -5.40 -9.68 8.87
N CYS A 124 -5.35 -8.68 8.00
CA CYS A 124 -5.32 -7.28 8.36
C CYS A 124 -6.59 -6.55 7.89
N ASN A 125 -6.83 -5.36 8.39
CA ASN A 125 -7.81 -4.46 7.80
C ASN A 125 -7.36 -4.06 6.40
N GLY A 126 -8.27 -4.14 5.40
CA GLY A 126 -7.95 -3.79 4.02
C GLY A 126 -7.65 -2.29 3.88
N PHE A 127 -6.81 -1.95 2.92
CA PHE A 127 -6.47 -0.58 2.56
C PHE A 127 -6.73 -0.31 1.08
N THR A 128 -6.70 0.96 0.69
CA THR A 128 -6.92 1.38 -0.69
C THR A 128 -5.60 1.57 -1.42
N LEU A 129 -5.59 1.20 -2.70
CA LEU A 129 -4.42 1.27 -3.59
C LEU A 129 -4.55 2.41 -4.62
N GLY A 130 -5.23 3.49 -4.25
CA GLY A 130 -5.49 4.60 -5.14
C GLY A 130 -6.74 4.42 -6.01
N SER A 131 -7.06 5.45 -6.78
CA SER A 131 -8.26 5.48 -7.61
C SER A 131 -8.11 4.62 -8.88
N HIS A 132 -9.21 3.99 -9.32
CA HIS A 132 -9.37 3.45 -10.67
C HIS A 132 -10.18 4.41 -11.58
N GLY A 133 -10.26 5.67 -11.18
CA GLY A 133 -10.91 6.76 -11.94
C GLY A 133 -9.91 7.54 -12.77
N THR A 134 -10.15 8.84 -12.90
CA THR A 134 -9.44 9.89 -13.63
C THR A 134 -8.09 9.50 -14.27
N TYR A 135 -6.98 9.61 -13.54
CA TYR A 135 -5.63 9.35 -14.04
C TYR A 135 -5.37 7.87 -14.33
N PHE A 136 -6.15 6.96 -13.73
CA PHE A 136 -5.99 5.53 -13.99
C PHE A 136 -6.57 5.13 -15.35
N ILE A 137 -7.60 5.84 -15.82
CA ILE A 137 -8.24 5.63 -17.13
C ILE A 137 -7.55 6.47 -18.19
N ASP A 138 -7.48 7.78 -17.96
CA ASP A 138 -6.71 8.70 -18.80
C ASP A 138 -5.29 8.78 -18.25
N ARG A 139 -4.41 7.93 -18.80
CA ARG A 139 -3.02 7.79 -18.37
C ARG A 139 -2.16 9.02 -18.60
N GLN A 140 -2.65 10.01 -19.37
CA GLN A 140 -1.99 11.29 -19.62
C GLN A 140 -2.53 12.40 -18.69
N SER A 141 -3.60 12.14 -17.96
CA SER A 141 -4.20 13.12 -17.04
C SER A 141 -3.23 13.52 -15.92
N THR A 142 -3.19 14.81 -15.62
CA THR A 142 -2.46 15.38 -14.47
C THR A 142 -3.39 15.68 -13.27
N LYS A 143 -4.66 15.27 -13.33
CA LYS A 143 -5.63 15.53 -12.27
C LYS A 143 -5.45 14.55 -11.11
N ASN A 144 -5.14 15.07 -9.93
CA ASN A 144 -4.92 14.32 -8.69
C ASN A 144 -3.76 13.30 -8.77
N ILE A 145 -2.77 13.59 -9.60
CA ILE A 145 -1.54 12.81 -9.74
C ILE A 145 -0.37 13.77 -9.99
N GLN A 146 0.81 13.42 -9.50
CA GLN A 146 1.99 14.29 -9.57
C GLN A 146 2.61 14.35 -10.97
N PHE A 147 2.69 13.21 -11.64
CA PHE A 147 3.04 13.07 -13.05
C PHE A 147 2.00 12.19 -13.73
N PRO A 148 1.79 12.29 -15.06
CA PRO A 148 0.93 11.38 -15.78
C PRO A 148 1.23 9.91 -15.42
N TYR A 149 0.19 9.11 -15.25
CA TYR A 149 0.32 7.71 -14.83
C TYR A 149 1.23 6.90 -15.78
N SER A 150 1.19 7.21 -17.07
CA SER A 150 2.03 6.58 -18.11
C SER A 150 3.52 6.93 -18.02
N GLU A 151 3.89 7.98 -17.30
CA GLU A 151 5.30 8.36 -17.13
C GLU A 151 6.02 7.51 -16.06
N TYR A 152 5.27 6.84 -15.21
CA TYR A 152 5.87 5.94 -14.23
C TYR A 152 6.21 4.59 -14.86
N LEU A 153 7.43 4.11 -14.63
CA LEU A 153 7.83 2.77 -15.04
C LEU A 153 7.12 1.69 -14.22
N GLY A 154 6.88 1.96 -12.94
CA GLY A 154 6.21 1.04 -12.04
C GLY A 154 5.50 1.77 -10.89
N HIS A 155 4.48 1.11 -10.33
CA HIS A 155 3.66 1.57 -9.23
C HIS A 155 3.79 0.60 -8.07
N TYR A 156 4.38 1.05 -6.97
CA TYR A 156 4.73 0.22 -5.82
C TYR A 156 3.98 0.66 -4.58
N VAL A 157 3.86 -0.26 -3.66
CA VAL A 157 3.33 0.00 -2.31
C VAL A 157 4.38 -0.46 -1.32
N LEU A 158 4.74 0.43 -0.39
CA LEU A 158 5.37 0.06 0.87
C LEU A 158 4.27 -0.12 1.90
N GLY A 159 4.03 -1.36 2.28
CA GLY A 159 2.99 -1.73 3.25
C GLY A 159 3.56 -1.88 4.65
N ILE A 160 2.82 -1.39 5.64
CA ILE A 160 3.17 -1.40 7.05
C ILE A 160 2.01 -1.95 7.84
N LEU A 161 2.16 -3.16 8.37
CA LEU A 161 1.17 -3.78 9.24
C LEU A 161 1.64 -3.63 10.68
N TYR A 162 0.70 -3.44 11.61
CA TYR A 162 0.99 -3.34 13.02
C TYR A 162 -0.13 -3.94 13.88
N GLU A 163 0.18 -4.28 15.11
CA GLU A 163 -0.79 -4.62 16.12
C GLU A 163 -1.17 -3.38 16.94
N ARG A 164 -2.46 -3.20 17.22
CA ARG A 164 -2.91 -2.23 18.21
C ARG A 164 -2.61 -2.76 19.61
N ASN A 165 -2.08 -1.92 20.47
CA ASN A 165 -1.84 -2.29 21.86
C ASN A 165 -3.09 -2.07 22.69
N HIS A 166 -3.94 -3.11 22.81
CA HIS A 166 -5.16 -3.06 23.62
C HIS A 166 -4.93 -3.33 25.11
N ALA A 167 -3.75 -3.81 25.48
CA ALA A 167 -3.44 -4.20 26.87
C ALA A 167 -3.27 -3.00 27.81
N THR A 168 -3.05 -1.80 27.26
CA THR A 168 -2.77 -0.61 28.04
C THR A 168 -3.86 0.43 27.80
N LYS A 169 -4.56 0.83 28.86
CA LYS A 169 -5.48 1.95 28.79
C LYS A 169 -4.68 3.24 28.76
N ILE A 170 -4.74 3.95 27.65
CA ILE A 170 -4.07 5.23 27.46
C ILE A 170 -4.99 6.31 28.02
N ASP A 171 -4.46 7.13 28.92
CA ASP A 171 -5.13 8.34 29.37
C ASP A 171 -4.75 9.49 28.43
N GLU A 172 -5.62 9.79 27.49
CA GLU A 172 -5.43 10.85 26.49
C GLU A 172 -5.46 12.26 27.09
N THR A 173 -5.87 12.40 28.35
CA THR A 173 -5.93 13.69 29.06
C THR A 173 -4.65 13.98 29.84
N LYS A 174 -3.83 12.97 30.09
CA LYS A 174 -2.60 13.09 30.88
C LYS A 174 -1.51 13.78 30.07
N LYS A 175 -0.83 14.74 30.71
CA LYS A 175 0.42 15.32 30.25
C LYS A 175 1.58 14.64 30.95
N TYR A 176 2.59 14.27 30.18
CA TYR A 176 3.82 13.66 30.69
C TYR A 176 4.99 14.65 30.57
N ARG A 177 6.02 14.46 31.41
CA ARG A 177 7.30 15.12 31.29
C ARG A 177 8.29 14.23 30.55
N ILE A 178 9.42 14.80 30.12
CA ILE A 178 10.48 14.04 29.41
C ILE A 178 11.02 12.90 30.28
N GLU A 179 11.13 13.12 31.58
CA GLU A 179 11.61 12.14 32.55
C GLU A 179 10.63 10.93 32.71
N GLU A 180 9.38 11.11 32.27
CA GLU A 180 8.35 10.07 32.30
C GLU A 180 8.23 9.32 30.96
N LEU A 181 9.11 9.56 29.99
CA LEU A 181 8.98 9.03 28.62
C LEU A 181 8.84 7.51 28.57
N GLU A 182 9.56 6.79 29.42
CA GLU A 182 9.51 5.33 29.51
C GLU A 182 8.15 4.81 30.03
N ASN A 183 7.45 5.62 30.80
CA ASN A 183 6.12 5.29 31.34
C ASN A 183 4.99 5.48 30.32
N ILE A 184 5.28 6.09 29.16
CA ILE A 184 4.27 6.30 28.12
C ILE A 184 4.12 5.01 27.31
N PRO A 185 2.94 4.39 27.33
CA PRO A 185 2.70 3.16 26.59
C PRO A 185 2.70 3.41 25.09
N SER A 186 3.23 2.47 24.32
CA SER A 186 3.09 2.48 22.87
C SER A 186 1.68 2.08 22.46
N VAL A 187 1.06 2.85 21.57
CA VAL A 187 -0.30 2.59 21.06
C VAL A 187 -0.34 1.45 20.05
N ILE A 188 0.80 1.14 19.43
CA ILE A 188 0.97 0.07 18.44
C ILE A 188 2.33 -0.63 18.64
N LYS A 189 2.41 -1.86 18.12
CA LYS A 189 3.60 -2.72 18.24
C LYS A 189 3.65 -3.75 17.11
N ASN A 190 4.69 -4.58 17.08
CA ASN A 190 4.82 -5.75 16.18
C ASN A 190 4.64 -5.39 14.72
N PHE A 191 5.55 -4.53 14.22
CA PHE A 191 5.50 -4.07 12.84
C PHE A 191 5.94 -5.15 11.86
N VAL A 192 5.23 -5.21 10.73
CA VAL A 192 5.60 -6.03 9.58
C VAL A 192 5.63 -5.15 8.33
N PHE A 193 6.76 -5.14 7.64
CA PHE A 193 6.97 -4.35 6.43
C PHE A 193 7.02 -5.24 5.20
N PHE A 194 6.45 -4.77 4.10
CA PHE A 194 6.56 -5.40 2.79
C PHE A 194 6.56 -4.36 1.68
N ALA A 195 7.10 -4.73 0.52
CA ALA A 195 7.05 -3.90 -0.67
C ALA A 195 6.75 -4.75 -1.90
N HIS A 196 5.75 -4.34 -2.68
CA HIS A 196 5.35 -5.00 -3.92
C HIS A 196 4.84 -4.00 -4.95
N GLU A 197 4.81 -4.43 -6.21
CA GLU A 197 4.04 -3.75 -7.21
C GLU A 197 2.55 -3.74 -6.81
N LYS A 198 1.88 -2.64 -7.06
CA LYS A 198 0.47 -2.38 -6.70
C LYS A 198 -0.46 -3.51 -7.13
N TRP A 199 -0.31 -4.02 -8.35
CA TRP A 199 -1.15 -5.08 -8.90
C TRP A 199 -1.02 -6.43 -8.17
N ARG A 200 0.18 -6.69 -7.60
CA ARG A 200 0.47 -7.95 -6.88
C ARG A 200 -0.31 -8.09 -5.58
N ILE A 201 -0.73 -6.99 -4.99
CA ILE A 201 -1.46 -6.98 -3.71
C ILE A 201 -2.90 -6.48 -3.83
N ALA A 202 -3.34 -6.19 -5.06
CA ALA A 202 -4.70 -5.74 -5.31
C ALA A 202 -5.72 -6.90 -5.19
N SER A 203 -6.91 -6.55 -4.70
CA SER A 203 -8.10 -7.40 -4.78
C SER A 203 -8.89 -7.10 -6.05
N ASP A 204 -9.95 -7.86 -6.29
CA ASP A 204 -10.96 -7.58 -7.33
C ASP A 204 -12.16 -6.78 -6.78
N LYS A 205 -12.05 -6.22 -5.58
CA LYS A 205 -13.10 -5.44 -4.92
C LYS A 205 -12.62 -4.03 -4.66
N SER A 206 -13.53 -3.08 -4.78
CA SER A 206 -13.26 -1.70 -4.36
C SER A 206 -12.90 -1.63 -2.88
N GLY A 207 -12.05 -0.69 -2.53
CA GLY A 207 -11.65 -0.42 -1.15
C GLY A 207 -12.75 0.30 -0.36
N SER A 208 -12.53 0.42 0.94
CA SER A 208 -13.46 1.12 1.85
C SER A 208 -13.53 2.63 1.57
N GLY A 209 -14.69 3.21 1.84
CA GLY A 209 -14.92 4.67 1.91
C GLY A 209 -15.22 5.35 0.58
N ASN A 210 -14.65 4.93 -0.54
CA ASN A 210 -14.95 5.45 -1.88
C ASN A 210 -14.97 4.31 -2.88
N THR A 211 -16.08 4.12 -3.56
CA THR A 211 -16.28 3.06 -4.56
C THR A 211 -15.34 3.16 -5.77
N ALA A 212 -14.69 4.30 -5.97
CA ALA A 212 -13.71 4.50 -7.04
C ALA A 212 -12.28 4.07 -6.66
N ASN A 213 -12.04 3.54 -5.46
CA ASN A 213 -10.73 3.11 -5.02
C ASN A 213 -10.52 1.60 -5.17
N ILE A 214 -9.34 1.22 -5.66
CA ILE A 214 -8.88 -0.17 -5.73
C ILE A 214 -8.65 -0.68 -4.30
N GLY A 215 -9.19 -1.86 -3.95
CA GLY A 215 -8.95 -2.48 -2.65
C GLY A 215 -7.73 -3.41 -2.66
N SER A 216 -7.12 -3.60 -1.50
CA SER A 216 -6.07 -4.60 -1.29
C SER A 216 -6.65 -5.96 -0.94
N VAL A 217 -5.88 -7.03 -1.11
CA VAL A 217 -6.11 -8.30 -0.42
C VAL A 217 -5.92 -8.10 1.10
N LYS A 218 -6.50 -9.00 1.91
CA LYS A 218 -6.47 -8.88 3.38
C LYS A 218 -5.63 -9.96 4.06
N ARG A 219 -5.37 -11.08 3.38
CA ARG A 219 -4.52 -12.14 3.92
C ARG A 219 -3.07 -11.68 3.97
N ILE A 220 -2.48 -11.74 5.14
CA ILE A 220 -1.12 -11.25 5.36
C ILE A 220 -0.12 -12.02 4.52
N LYS A 221 -0.25 -13.33 4.39
CA LYS A 221 0.61 -14.14 3.52
C LYS A 221 0.57 -13.66 2.07
N GLU A 222 -0.61 -13.37 1.52
CA GLU A 222 -0.78 -12.85 0.15
C GLU A 222 -0.09 -11.48 -0.02
N LEU A 223 -0.16 -10.63 1.01
CA LEU A 223 0.52 -9.32 1.02
C LEU A 223 2.05 -9.48 1.06
N LEU A 224 2.56 -10.33 1.96
CA LEU A 224 4.01 -10.51 2.14
C LEU A 224 4.67 -11.17 0.93
N GLU A 225 3.97 -12.11 0.27
CA GLU A 225 4.48 -12.79 -0.92
C GLU A 225 4.18 -12.06 -2.24
N GLY A 226 3.35 -10.99 -2.21
CA GLY A 226 2.90 -10.31 -3.42
C GLY A 226 2.08 -11.20 -4.35
N LYS A 227 1.31 -12.12 -3.77
CA LYS A 227 0.52 -13.11 -4.49
C LYS A 227 -0.99 -12.88 -4.32
N GLY A 228 -1.43 -11.65 -4.57
CA GLY A 228 -2.84 -11.28 -4.60
C GLY A 228 -3.59 -11.92 -5.77
N ILE A 229 -4.88 -11.55 -5.93
CA ILE A 229 -5.80 -12.25 -6.83
C ILE A 229 -5.34 -12.26 -8.29
N PHE A 230 -4.75 -11.17 -8.79
CA PHE A 230 -4.28 -11.11 -10.18
C PHE A 230 -3.08 -12.03 -10.41
N TRP A 231 -2.14 -12.12 -9.45
CA TRP A 231 -1.06 -13.10 -9.53
C TRP A 231 -1.58 -14.55 -9.45
N GLN A 232 -2.54 -14.83 -8.55
CA GLN A 232 -3.10 -16.17 -8.38
C GLN A 232 -3.75 -16.71 -9.66
N TYR A 233 -4.38 -15.84 -10.45
CA TYR A 233 -5.02 -16.27 -11.71
C TYR A 233 -4.07 -16.19 -12.91
N PHE A 234 -3.17 -15.21 -12.98
CA PHE A 234 -2.42 -14.88 -14.20
C PHE A 234 -0.89 -14.97 -14.06
N GLY A 235 -0.36 -15.18 -12.85
CA GLY A 235 1.07 -15.19 -12.59
C GLY A 235 1.71 -13.86 -12.94
N GLU A 236 2.85 -13.88 -13.63
CA GLU A 236 3.59 -12.67 -13.98
C GLU A 236 2.84 -11.79 -15.03
N ASN A 237 1.87 -12.33 -15.74
CA ASN A 237 1.01 -11.57 -16.66
C ASN A 237 -0.14 -10.83 -15.93
N GLY A 238 -0.11 -10.78 -14.59
CA GLY A 238 -1.17 -10.21 -13.78
C GLY A 238 -1.28 -8.69 -13.88
N GLU A 239 -0.21 -7.97 -14.21
CA GLU A 239 -0.21 -6.49 -14.32
C GLU A 239 -1.16 -6.01 -15.43
N GLU A 240 -1.05 -6.58 -16.63
CA GLU A 240 -1.91 -6.24 -17.76
C GLU A 240 -3.39 -6.52 -17.44
N ARG A 241 -3.66 -7.67 -16.80
CA ARG A 241 -5.02 -8.08 -16.41
C ARG A 241 -5.59 -7.22 -15.28
N PHE A 242 -4.76 -6.77 -14.35
CA PHE A 242 -5.12 -5.80 -13.34
C PHE A 242 -5.55 -4.47 -13.96
N ASP A 243 -4.74 -3.94 -14.88
CA ASP A 243 -5.03 -2.70 -15.57
C ASP A 243 -6.35 -2.79 -16.35
N GLU A 244 -6.49 -3.83 -17.17
CA GLU A 244 -7.68 -4.07 -17.99
C GLU A 244 -8.95 -4.22 -17.13
N TYR A 245 -8.87 -4.98 -16.04
CA TYR A 245 -9.98 -5.17 -15.11
C TYR A 245 -10.42 -3.85 -14.47
N TRP A 246 -9.50 -3.09 -13.88
CA TRP A 246 -9.84 -1.88 -13.17
C TRP A 246 -10.24 -0.72 -14.08
N MET A 247 -9.75 -0.67 -15.31
CA MET A 247 -10.26 0.26 -16.33
C MET A 247 -11.73 0.00 -16.68
N ASN A 248 -12.19 -1.23 -16.55
CA ASN A 248 -13.54 -1.65 -16.91
C ASN A 248 -14.48 -1.83 -15.70
N TYR A 249 -13.96 -1.83 -14.48
CA TYR A 249 -14.71 -2.04 -13.25
C TYR A 249 -15.87 -1.05 -13.09
N GLY A 250 -17.09 -1.56 -12.96
CA GLY A 250 -18.30 -0.75 -12.82
C GLY A 250 -18.72 0.03 -14.08
N ARG A 251 -17.99 -0.10 -15.21
CA ARG A 251 -18.29 0.59 -16.49
C ARG A 251 -18.93 -0.32 -17.51
N ILE A 252 -18.49 -1.57 -17.57
CA ILE A 252 -19.11 -2.59 -18.42
C ILE A 252 -20.42 -3.06 -17.80
N THR A 253 -21.46 -3.18 -18.62
CA THR A 253 -22.74 -3.79 -18.26
C THR A 253 -22.76 -5.23 -18.76
N ILE A 254 -23.06 -6.17 -17.88
CA ILE A 254 -23.15 -7.60 -18.18
C ILE A 254 -24.54 -8.11 -17.85
N LYS A 255 -24.95 -9.22 -18.50
CA LYS A 255 -26.18 -9.93 -18.15
C LYS A 255 -25.87 -10.91 -17.01
N ASP A 256 -26.60 -10.79 -15.92
CA ASP A 256 -26.51 -11.73 -14.81
C ASP A 256 -27.05 -13.10 -15.22
N THR A 257 -26.23 -14.13 -15.10
CA THR A 257 -26.59 -15.49 -15.57
C THR A 257 -27.68 -16.16 -14.75
N LYS A 258 -27.91 -15.70 -13.51
CA LYS A 258 -28.93 -16.27 -12.61
C LYS A 258 -30.28 -15.57 -12.74
N THR A 259 -30.28 -14.27 -12.86
CA THR A 259 -31.48 -13.44 -12.83
C THR A 259 -31.91 -12.94 -14.22
N GLY A 260 -31.03 -13.04 -15.23
CA GLY A 260 -31.25 -12.48 -16.56
C GLY A 260 -31.21 -10.96 -16.63
N LYS A 261 -31.08 -10.28 -15.50
CA LYS A 261 -31.02 -8.79 -15.42
C LYS A 261 -29.63 -8.26 -15.76
N THR A 262 -29.59 -7.05 -16.26
CA THR A 262 -28.34 -6.33 -16.51
C THR A 262 -27.78 -5.74 -15.20
N LYS A 263 -26.46 -5.85 -15.00
CA LYS A 263 -25.76 -5.27 -13.86
C LYS A 263 -24.37 -4.79 -14.27
N LYS A 264 -23.77 -3.92 -13.45
CA LYS A 264 -22.39 -3.50 -13.65
C LYS A 264 -21.42 -4.64 -13.29
N MET A 265 -20.37 -4.80 -14.08
CA MET A 265 -19.29 -5.76 -13.82
C MET A 265 -18.45 -5.26 -12.62
N THR A 266 -18.38 -6.05 -11.54
CA THR A 266 -17.72 -5.71 -10.28
C THR A 266 -16.96 -6.87 -9.65
N SER A 267 -16.68 -7.93 -10.42
CA SER A 267 -15.84 -9.04 -9.97
C SER A 267 -14.96 -9.57 -11.09
N LEU A 268 -13.77 -10.07 -10.74
CA LEU A 268 -12.85 -10.68 -11.68
C LEU A 268 -13.46 -11.86 -12.42
N LYS A 269 -14.28 -12.65 -11.73
CA LYS A 269 -14.99 -13.78 -12.32
C LYS A 269 -15.96 -13.35 -13.44
N GLU A 270 -16.68 -12.25 -13.24
CA GLU A 270 -17.57 -11.68 -14.26
C GLU A 270 -16.78 -11.12 -15.45
N PHE A 271 -15.66 -10.47 -15.18
CA PHE A 271 -14.78 -9.94 -16.20
C PHE A 271 -14.20 -11.05 -17.09
N LEU A 272 -13.72 -12.15 -16.48
CA LEU A 272 -13.18 -13.29 -17.24
C LEU A 272 -14.23 -13.91 -18.14
N ARG A 273 -15.46 -14.09 -17.64
CA ARG A 273 -16.58 -14.57 -18.47
C ARG A 273 -16.91 -13.63 -19.62
N PHE A 274 -16.93 -12.33 -19.36
CA PHE A 274 -17.15 -11.32 -20.39
C PHE A 274 -16.09 -11.38 -21.49
N LYS A 275 -14.84 -11.68 -21.13
CA LYS A 275 -13.71 -11.88 -22.06
C LYS A 275 -13.70 -13.26 -22.73
N GLY A 276 -14.65 -14.13 -22.44
CA GLY A 276 -14.68 -15.50 -22.98
C GLY A 276 -13.59 -16.42 -22.38
N ILE A 277 -12.98 -16.02 -21.27
CA ILE A 277 -11.95 -16.82 -20.60
C ILE A 277 -12.64 -17.85 -19.68
N ASP A 278 -12.39 -19.11 -19.94
CA ASP A 278 -12.94 -20.21 -19.14
C ASP A 278 -12.27 -20.29 -17.76
N ILE A 279 -13.02 -19.90 -16.75
CA ILE A 279 -12.59 -19.88 -15.36
C ILE A 279 -12.26 -21.28 -14.83
N SER A 280 -12.89 -22.34 -15.37
CA SER A 280 -12.62 -23.72 -14.95
C SER A 280 -11.23 -24.19 -15.35
N LYS A 281 -10.67 -23.61 -16.41
CA LYS A 281 -9.32 -23.88 -16.90
C LYS A 281 -8.24 -23.00 -16.24
N THR A 282 -8.63 -21.88 -15.62
CA THR A 282 -7.75 -21.03 -14.82
C THR A 282 -7.70 -21.53 -13.38
N LYS A 283 -6.89 -22.54 -13.10
CA LYS A 283 -6.64 -22.95 -11.71
C LYS A 283 -6.00 -21.80 -10.95
N LYS A 284 -6.63 -21.40 -9.83
CA LYS A 284 -6.05 -20.48 -8.89
C LYS A 284 -4.75 -21.09 -8.34
N ARG A 285 -3.62 -20.39 -8.50
CA ARG A 285 -2.35 -20.80 -7.90
C ARG A 285 -2.47 -20.72 -6.38
N GLU A 286 -2.00 -21.74 -5.68
CA GLU A 286 -1.95 -21.72 -4.22
C GLU A 286 -0.87 -20.76 -3.72
N VAL A 287 -1.20 -20.10 -2.61
CA VAL A 287 -0.34 -19.15 -1.90
C VAL A 287 0.10 -19.77 -0.57
#